data_4c4ceccc7782cc95fd2a12eb24de9f7b
#
_entry.id   4c4ceccc7782cc95fd2a12eb24de9f7b
#
_cell.length_a   1.000
_cell.length_b   1.000
_cell.length_c   1.000
_cell.angle_alpha   90.00
_cell.angle_beta   90.00
_cell.angle_gamma   90.00
#
_symmetry.space_group_name_H-M   'P 1'
#
loop_
_entity.id
_entity.type
_entity.pdbx_description
1 polymer ?
#
loop_
_entity_poly.entity_id
_entity_poly.type
_entity_poly.pdbx_seq_one_letter_code
_entity_poly.pdbx_strand_id
1 'polypeptide(L)'
;TAMVVAAADVDSKRAALGKQMVEGFYSKKTGNSNYVNVKTYGDYKDLLLDKSIDAVLITTPDHWHSQPAIEAALAGKDIYLEKPTSLTITEGRLLSDVVKKTKVILQVGTQQRSSPQWRIAAELVRNGRIGKLHTVKIGLPGDPAGPEAPEMPVPPNLNYDMWLGSTPEVYYTEIRVHPQSGFDRPGWVRCEQFGPGMT
;
A
#
# COMPACT_ATOMS: atom_id res chain seq x y z
N THR A 1 5.59 -20.80 -5.93
CA THR A 1 5.63 -20.12 -4.63
C THR A 1 6.37 -18.80 -4.81
N ALA A 2 5.75 -17.67 -4.49
CA ALA A 2 6.40 -16.37 -4.54
C ALA A 2 7.41 -16.22 -3.39
N MET A 3 8.50 -15.50 -3.64
CA MET A 3 9.50 -15.13 -2.64
C MET A 3 9.66 -13.61 -2.58
N VAL A 4 9.72 -13.06 -1.38
CA VAL A 4 10.05 -11.65 -1.17
C VAL A 4 11.56 -11.50 -1.20
N VAL A 5 12.07 -10.74 -2.17
CA VAL A 5 13.52 -10.58 -2.43
C VAL A 5 14.01 -9.14 -2.25
N ALA A 6 13.08 -8.21 -2.08
CA ALA A 6 13.40 -6.79 -1.90
C ALA A 6 12.34 -6.06 -1.07
N ALA A 7 12.76 -4.98 -0.43
CA ALA A 7 11.90 -4.00 0.23
C ALA A 7 12.33 -2.59 -0.19
N ALA A 8 11.36 -1.72 -0.49
CA ALA A 8 11.59 -0.30 -0.76
C ALA A 8 10.77 0.55 0.22
N ASP A 9 11.40 1.54 0.81
CA ASP A 9 10.75 2.53 1.66
C ASP A 9 11.58 3.81 1.67
N VAL A 10 10.93 4.96 1.64
CA VAL A 10 11.57 6.28 1.76
C VAL A 10 12.13 6.55 3.16
N ASP A 11 11.74 5.73 4.14
CA ASP A 11 12.36 5.67 5.48
C ASP A 11 13.34 4.48 5.54
N SER A 12 14.63 4.78 5.63
CA SER A 12 15.69 3.76 5.62
C SER A 12 15.61 2.79 6.80
N LYS A 13 15.08 3.22 7.96
CA LYS A 13 14.84 2.33 9.11
C LYS A 13 13.74 1.32 8.80
N ARG A 14 12.66 1.75 8.13
CA ARG A 14 11.56 0.87 7.72
C ARG A 14 11.99 -0.10 6.63
N ALA A 15 12.76 0.35 5.65
CA ALA A 15 13.36 -0.54 4.65
C ALA A 15 14.23 -1.62 5.31
N ALA A 16 15.10 -1.24 6.25
CA ALA A 16 15.95 -2.18 6.99
C ALA A 16 15.13 -3.15 7.86
N LEU A 17 14.09 -2.67 8.51
CA LEU A 17 13.18 -3.49 9.30
C LEU A 17 12.42 -4.49 8.43
N GLY A 18 11.90 -4.06 7.27
CA GLY A 18 11.25 -4.93 6.29
C GLY A 18 12.18 -6.06 5.84
N LYS A 19 13.42 -5.73 5.51
CA LYS A 19 14.46 -6.72 5.22
C LYS A 19 14.63 -7.71 6.37
N GLN A 20 14.83 -7.24 7.60
CA GLN A 20 15.05 -8.08 8.77
C GLN A 20 13.87 -9.03 9.02
N MET A 21 12.63 -8.54 8.87
CA MET A 21 11.43 -9.36 9.05
C MET A 21 11.34 -10.49 8.02
N VAL A 22 11.61 -10.19 6.75
CA VAL A 22 11.56 -11.17 5.66
C VAL A 22 12.68 -12.20 5.81
N GLU A 23 13.90 -11.77 6.09
CA GLU A 23 15.05 -12.65 6.31
C GLU A 23 14.83 -13.55 7.54
N GLY A 24 14.29 -12.99 8.63
CA GLY A 24 13.92 -13.76 9.82
C GLY A 24 12.83 -14.79 9.57
N PHE A 25 11.84 -14.47 8.72
CA PHE A 25 10.82 -15.43 8.30
C PHE A 25 11.43 -16.60 7.50
N TYR A 26 12.26 -16.29 6.50
CA TYR A 26 12.88 -17.34 5.68
C TYR A 26 13.92 -18.14 6.45
N SER A 27 14.68 -17.52 7.34
CA SER A 27 15.59 -18.21 8.25
C SER A 27 14.87 -19.31 9.05
N LYS A 28 13.74 -18.98 9.67
CA LYS A 28 12.91 -19.94 10.39
C LYS A 28 12.32 -21.02 9.47
N LYS A 29 11.84 -20.61 8.28
CA LYS A 29 11.20 -21.53 7.33
C LYS A 29 12.15 -22.53 6.71
N THR A 30 13.41 -22.14 6.46
CA THR A 30 14.42 -22.97 5.80
C THR A 30 15.36 -23.67 6.77
N GLY A 31 15.34 -23.29 8.05
CA GLY A 31 16.33 -23.76 9.06
C GLY A 31 17.72 -23.14 8.87
N ASN A 32 17.89 -22.17 7.95
CA ASN A 32 19.15 -21.47 7.73
C ASN A 32 19.20 -20.19 8.55
N SER A 33 19.89 -20.21 9.68
CA SER A 33 20.01 -19.06 10.59
C SER A 33 20.70 -17.83 9.96
N ASN A 34 21.42 -18.02 8.86
CA ASN A 34 22.15 -16.97 8.15
C ASN A 34 21.50 -16.61 6.79
N TYR A 35 20.19 -16.72 6.68
CA TYR A 35 19.51 -16.30 5.47
C TYR A 35 19.63 -14.76 5.27
N VAL A 36 20.38 -14.35 4.28
CA VAL A 36 20.63 -12.93 3.92
C VAL A 36 20.49 -12.81 2.40
N ASN A 37 19.34 -12.42 1.92
CA ASN A 37 19.09 -12.32 0.48
C ASN A 37 18.03 -11.27 0.10
N VAL A 38 17.69 -10.37 1.02
CA VAL A 38 16.71 -9.31 0.74
C VAL A 38 17.44 -7.99 0.49
N LYS A 39 17.23 -7.41 -0.69
CA LYS A 39 17.76 -6.09 -1.05
C LYS A 39 16.88 -4.99 -0.44
N THR A 40 17.46 -3.81 -0.19
CA THR A 40 16.72 -2.62 0.22
C THR A 40 16.93 -1.48 -0.76
N TYR A 41 15.87 -0.70 -1.00
CA TYR A 41 15.89 0.46 -1.89
C TYR A 41 15.26 1.65 -1.17
N GLY A 42 15.87 2.82 -1.29
CA GLY A 42 15.32 4.10 -0.81
C GLY A 42 14.35 4.73 -1.81
N ASP A 43 14.49 4.39 -3.09
CA ASP A 43 13.59 4.77 -4.17
C ASP A 43 13.01 3.49 -4.82
N TYR A 44 11.69 3.40 -4.93
CA TYR A 44 11.02 2.29 -5.58
C TYR A 44 11.38 2.19 -7.08
N LYS A 45 11.78 3.28 -7.72
CA LYS A 45 12.21 3.27 -9.12
C LYS A 45 13.44 2.40 -9.32
N ASP A 46 14.40 2.45 -8.41
CA ASP A 46 15.58 1.59 -8.45
C ASP A 46 15.18 0.10 -8.29
N LEU A 47 14.18 -0.18 -7.44
CA LEU A 47 13.61 -1.53 -7.33
C LEU A 47 12.99 -1.98 -8.66
N LEU A 48 12.27 -1.11 -9.36
CA LEU A 48 11.64 -1.45 -10.64
C LEU A 48 12.66 -1.75 -11.76
N LEU A 49 13.87 -1.21 -11.68
CA LEU A 49 14.96 -1.50 -12.62
C LEU A 49 15.57 -2.89 -12.41
N ASP A 50 15.39 -3.50 -11.23
CA ASP A 50 15.90 -4.85 -10.95
C ASP A 50 15.11 -5.91 -11.74
N LYS A 51 15.78 -6.51 -12.73
CA LYS A 51 15.19 -7.52 -13.61
C LYS A 51 14.93 -8.87 -12.93
N SER A 52 15.48 -9.08 -11.72
CA SER A 52 15.23 -10.30 -10.94
C SER A 52 13.90 -10.26 -10.17
N ILE A 53 13.19 -9.14 -10.21
CA ILE A 53 11.88 -8.95 -9.57
C ILE A 53 10.79 -9.11 -10.63
N ASP A 54 9.91 -10.08 -10.46
CA ASP A 54 8.81 -10.37 -11.39
C ASP A 54 7.54 -9.59 -11.06
N ALA A 55 7.29 -9.36 -9.77
CA ALA A 55 6.07 -8.72 -9.28
C ALA A 55 6.34 -7.81 -8.08
N VAL A 56 5.48 -6.82 -7.88
CA VAL A 56 5.55 -5.88 -6.76
C VAL A 56 4.26 -5.87 -5.94
N LEU A 57 4.43 -5.75 -4.62
CA LEU A 57 3.35 -5.47 -3.67
C LEU A 57 3.46 -4.01 -3.25
N ILE A 58 2.45 -3.20 -3.57
CA ILE A 58 2.41 -1.76 -3.28
C ILE A 58 1.46 -1.52 -2.11
N THR A 59 2.01 -1.07 -0.98
CA THR A 59 1.31 -0.78 0.28
C THR A 59 1.73 0.58 0.84
N THR A 60 2.07 1.49 -0.04
CA THR A 60 2.42 2.88 0.26
C THR A 60 1.20 3.65 0.81
N PRO A 61 1.35 4.89 1.29
CA PRO A 61 0.20 5.76 1.50
C PRO A 61 -0.63 5.96 0.23
N ASP A 62 -1.93 6.25 0.38
CA ASP A 62 -2.89 6.23 -0.73
C ASP A 62 -2.51 7.15 -1.90
N HIS A 63 -1.91 8.32 -1.61
CA HIS A 63 -1.43 9.25 -2.64
C HIS A 63 -0.24 8.71 -3.47
N TRP A 64 0.40 7.64 -2.98
CA TRP A 64 1.49 6.94 -3.66
C TRP A 64 1.07 5.58 -4.24
N HIS A 65 -0.23 5.31 -4.42
CA HIS A 65 -0.67 4.03 -5.00
C HIS A 65 -0.54 4.02 -6.52
N SER A 66 -1.09 5.03 -7.20
CA SER A 66 -1.23 5.00 -8.66
C SER A 66 0.09 5.10 -9.40
N GLN A 67 0.94 6.04 -9.03
CA GLN A 67 2.18 6.31 -9.77
C GLN A 67 3.13 5.10 -9.74
N PRO A 68 3.48 4.49 -8.59
CA PRO A 68 4.31 3.30 -8.58
C PRO A 68 3.67 2.11 -9.32
N ALA A 69 2.34 1.98 -9.29
CA ALA A 69 1.65 0.92 -10.02
C ALA A 69 1.71 1.12 -11.53
N ILE A 70 1.56 2.36 -12.02
CA ILE A 70 1.72 2.70 -13.43
C ILE A 70 3.15 2.44 -13.89
N GLU A 71 4.15 2.89 -13.14
CA GLU A 71 5.56 2.72 -13.46
C GLU A 71 5.98 1.23 -13.40
N ALA A 72 5.45 0.46 -12.44
CA ALA A 72 5.64 -0.99 -12.37
C ALA A 72 5.07 -1.70 -13.61
N ALA A 73 3.85 -1.33 -14.03
CA ALA A 73 3.24 -1.88 -15.23
C ALA A 73 4.07 -1.56 -16.49
N LEU A 74 4.59 -0.34 -16.60
CA LEU A 74 5.49 0.05 -17.70
C LEU A 74 6.84 -0.70 -17.66
N ALA A 75 7.32 -1.06 -16.46
CA ALA A 75 8.51 -1.89 -16.26
C ALA A 75 8.24 -3.39 -16.47
N GLY A 76 7.01 -3.78 -16.81
CA GLY A 76 6.62 -5.18 -17.08
C GLY A 76 6.49 -6.03 -15.82
N LYS A 77 6.29 -5.42 -14.63
CA LYS A 77 6.09 -6.12 -13.37
C LYS A 77 4.61 -6.38 -13.13
N ASP A 78 4.27 -7.57 -12.64
CA ASP A 78 2.95 -7.84 -12.09
C ASP A 78 2.76 -7.11 -10.77
N ILE A 79 1.51 -6.79 -10.42
CA ILE A 79 1.20 -5.84 -9.35
C ILE A 79 0.13 -6.38 -8.42
N TYR A 80 0.42 -6.42 -7.13
CA TYR A 80 -0.60 -6.42 -6.09
C TYR A 80 -0.66 -5.02 -5.48
N LEU A 81 -1.78 -4.32 -5.66
CA LEU A 81 -1.96 -2.94 -5.21
C LEU A 81 -2.98 -2.87 -4.08
N GLU A 82 -2.60 -2.27 -2.95
CA GLU A 82 -3.56 -2.00 -1.89
C GLU A 82 -4.68 -1.03 -2.32
N LYS A 83 -5.77 -1.08 -1.61
CA LYS A 83 -6.91 -0.17 -1.78
C LYS A 83 -6.66 1.13 -0.99
N PRO A 84 -7.14 2.28 -1.50
CA PRO A 84 -7.74 2.55 -2.80
C PRO A 84 -6.70 2.53 -3.92
N THR A 85 -7.10 2.21 -5.14
CA THR A 85 -6.15 2.10 -6.27
C THR A 85 -5.57 3.43 -6.72
N SER A 86 -6.21 4.53 -6.35
CA SER A 86 -5.85 5.89 -6.76
C SER A 86 -6.45 6.91 -5.82
N LEU A 87 -5.84 8.08 -5.73
CA LEU A 87 -6.39 9.23 -5.02
C LEU A 87 -7.42 9.97 -5.87
N THR A 88 -7.23 10.00 -7.20
CA THR A 88 -8.10 10.69 -8.13
C THR A 88 -8.68 9.75 -9.21
N ILE A 89 -9.83 10.16 -9.80
CA ILE A 89 -10.44 9.41 -10.91
C ILE A 89 -9.52 9.37 -12.13
N THR A 90 -8.79 10.45 -12.40
CA THR A 90 -7.86 10.54 -13.52
C THR A 90 -6.71 9.54 -13.38
N GLU A 91 -6.11 9.44 -12.22
CA GLU A 91 -5.08 8.44 -11.92
C GLU A 91 -5.58 7.02 -12.11
N GLY A 92 -6.76 6.71 -11.57
CA GLY A 92 -7.37 5.40 -11.71
C GLY A 92 -7.66 5.02 -13.17
N ARG A 93 -8.07 5.99 -13.99
CA ARG A 93 -8.25 5.80 -15.44
C ARG A 93 -6.91 5.51 -16.12
N LEU A 94 -5.89 6.32 -15.84
CA LEU A 94 -4.56 6.13 -16.42
C LEU A 94 -3.97 4.76 -16.05
N LEU A 95 -4.06 4.37 -14.79
CA LEU A 95 -3.62 3.04 -14.32
C LEU A 95 -4.34 1.93 -15.11
N SER A 96 -5.67 2.01 -15.23
CA SER A 96 -6.46 1.02 -15.99
C SER A 96 -6.01 0.90 -17.44
N ASP A 97 -5.74 2.03 -18.10
CA ASP A 97 -5.36 2.06 -19.52
C ASP A 97 -3.93 1.52 -19.72
N VAL A 98 -3.00 1.85 -18.81
CA VAL A 98 -1.62 1.33 -18.85
C VAL A 98 -1.60 -0.18 -18.61
N VAL A 99 -2.32 -0.69 -17.61
CA VAL A 99 -2.39 -2.13 -17.33
C VAL A 99 -2.97 -2.90 -18.54
N LYS A 100 -4.02 -2.36 -19.17
CA LYS A 100 -4.57 -2.96 -20.41
C LYS A 100 -3.56 -2.98 -21.56
N LYS A 101 -2.77 -1.92 -21.70
CA LYS A 101 -1.76 -1.79 -22.76
C LYS A 101 -0.57 -2.72 -22.53
N THR A 102 -0.07 -2.80 -21.32
CA THR A 102 1.10 -3.60 -20.94
C THR A 102 0.77 -5.08 -20.74
N LYS A 103 -0.50 -5.40 -20.45
CA LYS A 103 -1.02 -6.75 -20.19
C LYS A 103 -0.43 -7.42 -18.94
N VAL A 104 0.16 -6.65 -18.04
CA VAL A 104 0.58 -7.15 -16.72
C VAL A 104 -0.63 -7.51 -15.87
N ILE A 105 -0.43 -8.38 -14.90
CA ILE A 105 -1.49 -8.75 -13.96
C ILE A 105 -1.55 -7.68 -12.86
N LEU A 106 -2.73 -7.08 -12.69
CA LEU A 106 -3.02 -6.20 -11.56
C LEU A 106 -4.10 -6.85 -10.68
N GLN A 107 -3.73 -7.15 -9.44
CA GLN A 107 -4.66 -7.56 -8.38
C GLN A 107 -4.82 -6.46 -7.36
N VAL A 108 -6.06 -6.04 -7.12
CA VAL A 108 -6.38 -5.05 -6.07
C VAL A 108 -6.62 -5.76 -4.73
N GLY A 109 -6.05 -5.22 -3.66
CA GLY A 109 -6.13 -5.72 -2.28
C GLY A 109 -7.49 -5.50 -1.62
N THR A 110 -8.56 -6.00 -2.20
CA THR A 110 -9.92 -5.96 -1.63
C THR A 110 -10.14 -7.12 -0.66
N GLN A 111 -9.44 -7.13 0.48
CA GLN A 111 -9.34 -8.27 1.41
C GLN A 111 -10.70 -8.75 1.92
N GLN A 112 -11.66 -7.85 2.10
CA GLN A 112 -13.00 -8.20 2.59
C GLN A 112 -13.72 -9.20 1.68
N ARG A 113 -13.42 -9.21 0.38
CA ARG A 113 -13.98 -10.19 -0.56
C ARG A 113 -13.52 -11.64 -0.28
N SER A 114 -12.41 -11.81 0.42
CA SER A 114 -11.87 -13.10 0.83
C SER A 114 -12.35 -13.54 2.23
N SER A 115 -13.07 -12.67 2.95
CA SER A 115 -13.63 -12.98 4.26
C SER A 115 -14.81 -13.94 4.14
N PRO A 116 -14.85 -15.05 4.91
CA PRO A 116 -15.95 -16.00 4.88
C PRO A 116 -17.30 -15.35 5.18
N GLN A 117 -17.35 -14.40 6.11
CA GLN A 117 -18.58 -13.71 6.50
C GLN A 117 -19.19 -12.93 5.34
N TRP A 118 -18.37 -12.18 4.60
CA TRP A 118 -18.80 -11.43 3.42
C TRP A 118 -19.23 -12.34 2.27
N ARG A 119 -18.52 -13.46 2.09
CA ARG A 119 -18.89 -14.46 1.09
C ARG A 119 -20.26 -15.07 1.40
N ILE A 120 -20.47 -15.51 2.65
CA ILE A 120 -21.74 -16.08 3.09
C ILE A 120 -22.88 -15.08 2.91
N ALA A 121 -22.69 -13.81 3.32
CA ALA A 121 -23.70 -12.77 3.14
C ALA A 121 -24.08 -12.59 1.66
N ALA A 122 -23.07 -12.52 0.77
CA ALA A 122 -23.29 -12.41 -0.66
C ALA A 122 -24.01 -13.64 -1.25
N GLU A 123 -23.67 -14.84 -0.81
CA GLU A 123 -24.33 -16.10 -1.21
C GLU A 123 -25.79 -16.13 -0.76
N LEU A 124 -26.08 -15.74 0.46
CA LEU A 124 -27.47 -15.67 0.97
C LEU A 124 -28.34 -14.73 0.14
N VAL A 125 -27.82 -13.54 -0.18
CA VAL A 125 -28.54 -12.56 -1.00
C VAL A 125 -28.74 -13.09 -2.43
N ARG A 126 -27.69 -13.57 -3.08
CA ARG A 126 -27.72 -14.05 -4.47
C ARG A 126 -28.62 -15.27 -4.66
N ASN A 127 -28.72 -16.13 -3.66
CA ASN A 127 -29.56 -17.32 -3.69
C ASN A 127 -31.00 -17.06 -3.18
N GLY A 128 -31.39 -15.79 -3.01
CA GLY A 128 -32.75 -15.41 -2.62
C GLY A 128 -33.14 -15.79 -1.21
N ARG A 129 -32.18 -16.13 -0.32
CA ARG A 129 -32.45 -16.56 1.05
C ARG A 129 -33.09 -15.48 1.92
N ILE A 130 -32.93 -14.21 1.54
CA ILE A 130 -33.58 -13.06 2.20
C ILE A 130 -34.80 -12.56 1.43
N GLY A 131 -35.28 -13.30 0.42
CA GLY A 131 -36.34 -12.89 -0.47
C GLY A 131 -35.91 -11.86 -1.51
N LYS A 132 -36.87 -11.13 -2.08
CA LYS A 132 -36.60 -10.08 -3.08
C LYS A 132 -35.89 -8.90 -2.43
N LEU A 133 -34.74 -8.53 -2.97
CA LEU A 133 -34.00 -7.35 -2.50
C LEU A 133 -34.73 -6.06 -2.93
N HIS A 134 -35.15 -5.26 -1.96
CA HIS A 134 -35.83 -3.97 -2.17
C HIS A 134 -34.97 -2.79 -1.77
N THR A 135 -34.20 -2.93 -0.71
CA THR A 135 -33.46 -1.82 -0.11
C THR A 135 -32.10 -2.30 0.36
N VAL A 136 -31.07 -1.50 0.08
CA VAL A 136 -29.74 -1.64 0.67
C VAL A 136 -29.48 -0.42 1.55
N LYS A 137 -29.19 -0.64 2.83
CA LYS A 137 -28.79 0.41 3.77
C LYS A 137 -27.31 0.24 4.08
N ILE A 138 -26.51 1.29 3.89
CA ILE A 138 -25.09 1.30 4.18
C ILE A 138 -24.87 2.30 5.32
N GLY A 139 -24.30 1.81 6.43
CA GLY A 139 -23.84 2.64 7.53
C GLY A 139 -22.32 2.68 7.53
N LEU A 140 -21.78 3.89 7.45
CA LEU A 140 -20.34 4.10 7.57
C LEU A 140 -20.06 4.89 8.85
N PRO A 141 -19.01 4.56 9.60
CA PRO A 141 -18.61 5.38 10.74
C PRO A 141 -18.17 6.76 10.25
N GLY A 142 -18.31 7.78 11.09
CA GLY A 142 -17.72 9.09 10.82
C GLY A 142 -16.20 9.00 10.76
N ASP A 143 -15.60 9.70 9.81
CA ASP A 143 -14.15 9.77 9.69
C ASP A 143 -13.65 10.97 10.51
N PRO A 144 -12.89 10.75 11.58
CA PRO A 144 -12.38 11.87 12.38
C PRO A 144 -11.35 12.67 11.58
N ALA A 145 -11.31 13.96 11.80
CA ALA A 145 -10.29 14.84 11.22
C ALA A 145 -8.86 14.30 11.49
N GLY A 146 -7.96 14.62 10.60
CA GLY A 146 -6.54 14.30 10.75
C GLY A 146 -5.95 14.96 12.01
N PRO A 147 -4.90 14.40 12.58
CA PRO A 147 -4.31 14.94 13.78
C PRO A 147 -3.63 16.29 13.51
N GLU A 148 -3.94 17.28 14.33
CA GLU A 148 -3.16 18.50 14.44
C GLU A 148 -1.99 18.24 15.38
N ALA A 149 -0.79 18.61 14.99
CA ALA A 149 0.41 18.47 15.80
C ALA A 149 1.41 19.58 15.41
N PRO A 150 2.24 20.04 16.36
CA PRO A 150 3.26 21.03 16.07
C PRO A 150 4.27 20.50 15.06
N GLU A 151 4.88 21.43 14.32
CA GLU A 151 5.99 21.14 13.44
C GLU A 151 7.14 20.44 14.17
N MET A 152 7.73 19.45 13.53
CA MET A 152 8.88 18.70 14.03
C MET A 152 9.99 18.70 12.98
N PRO A 153 11.27 18.57 13.39
CA PRO A 153 12.35 18.35 12.44
C PRO A 153 12.16 16.98 11.72
N VAL A 154 12.41 16.97 10.41
CA VAL A 154 12.39 15.73 9.63
C VAL A 154 13.49 14.79 10.13
N PRO A 155 13.17 13.52 10.47
CA PRO A 155 14.17 12.55 10.88
C PRO A 155 15.20 12.29 9.75
N PRO A 156 16.49 12.13 10.07
CA PRO A 156 17.53 11.96 9.03
C PRO A 156 17.41 10.65 8.22
N ASN A 157 16.63 9.71 8.68
CA ASN A 157 16.35 8.45 7.99
C ASN A 157 15.18 8.53 7.00
N LEU A 158 14.42 9.63 6.97
CA LEU A 158 13.24 9.81 6.14
C LEU A 158 13.50 10.81 5.00
N ASN A 159 13.31 10.38 3.77
CA ASN A 159 13.18 11.29 2.64
C ASN A 159 11.75 11.86 2.61
N TYR A 160 11.54 12.97 3.34
CA TYR A 160 10.20 13.54 3.50
C TYR A 160 9.65 14.17 2.23
N ASP A 161 10.51 14.77 1.41
CA ASP A 161 10.12 15.32 0.11
C ASP A 161 9.55 14.22 -0.81
N MET A 162 10.23 13.09 -0.89
CA MET A 162 9.71 11.94 -1.64
C MET A 162 8.47 11.33 -0.96
N TRP A 163 8.34 11.39 0.37
CA TRP A 163 7.12 10.94 1.06
C TRP A 163 5.91 11.80 0.67
N LEU A 164 6.07 13.13 0.60
CA LEU A 164 5.02 14.06 0.14
C LEU A 164 4.64 13.80 -1.33
N GLY A 165 5.62 13.60 -2.19
CA GLY A 165 5.39 13.35 -3.61
C GLY A 165 4.64 14.48 -4.31
N SER A 166 3.50 14.17 -4.90
CA SER A 166 2.65 15.12 -5.64
C SER A 166 1.67 15.91 -4.76
N THR A 167 1.66 15.68 -3.45
CA THR A 167 0.77 16.40 -2.54
C THR A 167 1.30 17.80 -2.20
N PRO A 168 0.47 18.71 -1.70
CA PRO A 168 0.93 20.02 -1.24
C PRO A 168 2.01 19.91 -0.17
N GLU A 169 2.98 20.81 -0.22
CA GLU A 169 4.02 20.89 0.79
C GLU A 169 3.42 21.27 2.16
N VAL A 170 3.70 20.47 3.17
CA VAL A 170 3.30 20.69 4.55
C VAL A 170 4.47 20.33 5.47
N TYR A 171 4.53 20.97 6.65
CA TYR A 171 5.58 20.66 7.64
C TYR A 171 5.47 19.22 8.16
N TYR A 172 6.59 18.64 8.55
CA TYR A 172 6.65 17.30 9.09
C TYR A 172 6.06 17.21 10.50
N THR A 173 5.30 16.16 10.75
CA THR A 173 4.97 15.67 12.09
C THR A 173 4.98 14.15 12.10
N GLU A 174 5.55 13.55 13.15
CA GLU A 174 5.62 12.09 13.27
C GLU A 174 4.23 11.44 13.25
N ILE A 175 3.27 12.05 13.96
CA ILE A 175 1.91 11.52 14.05
C ILE A 175 1.18 11.50 12.69
N ARG A 176 1.48 12.45 11.80
CA ARG A 176 0.90 12.49 10.45
C ARG A 176 1.54 11.46 9.53
N VAL A 177 2.85 11.36 9.54
CA VAL A 177 3.58 10.52 8.59
C VAL A 177 3.56 9.05 9.03
N HIS A 178 4.31 8.71 10.05
CA HIS A 178 4.29 7.43 10.75
C HIS A 178 5.18 7.52 12.00
N PRO A 179 4.92 6.70 13.03
CA PRO A 179 5.77 6.69 14.22
C PRO A 179 7.18 6.21 13.87
N GLN A 180 8.18 6.85 14.49
CA GLN A 180 9.59 6.48 14.36
C GLN A 180 9.95 5.23 15.16
N SER A 181 9.05 4.78 16.04
CA SER A 181 9.11 3.52 16.79
C SER A 181 7.77 2.81 16.75
N GLY A 182 7.78 1.48 16.59
CA GLY A 182 6.56 0.69 16.53
C GLY A 182 5.82 0.74 15.18
N PHE A 183 4.57 0.27 15.19
CA PHE A 183 3.72 0.10 14.01
C PHE A 183 2.31 0.70 14.20
N ASP A 184 2.20 1.72 15.04
CA ASP A 184 0.91 2.39 15.23
C ASP A 184 0.40 2.98 13.91
N ARG A 185 -0.90 3.05 13.80
CA ARG A 185 -1.55 3.54 12.58
C ARG A 185 -1.21 5.00 12.36
N PRO A 186 -0.65 5.38 11.20
CA PRO A 186 -0.28 6.75 10.91
C PRO A 186 -1.51 7.63 10.68
N GLY A 187 -1.36 8.91 10.99
CA GLY A 187 -2.46 9.87 10.88
C GLY A 187 -2.75 10.34 9.46
N TRP A 188 -1.85 10.11 8.50
CA TRP A 188 -2.04 10.55 7.10
C TRP A 188 -3.35 10.03 6.49
N VAL A 189 -3.80 8.86 6.89
CA VAL A 189 -5.06 8.24 6.44
C VAL A 189 -6.31 9.11 6.71
N ARG A 190 -6.19 10.09 7.61
CA ARG A 190 -7.25 11.04 7.99
C ARG A 190 -7.02 12.45 7.43
N CYS A 191 -6.02 12.63 6.58
CA CYS A 191 -5.70 13.90 5.95
C CYS A 191 -6.08 13.82 4.48
N GLU A 192 -7.04 14.63 4.04
CA GLU A 192 -7.64 14.61 2.70
C GLU A 192 -6.59 14.68 1.58
N GLN A 193 -5.49 15.40 1.78
CA GLN A 193 -4.42 15.51 0.78
C GLN A 193 -3.63 14.21 0.57
N PHE A 194 -3.71 13.23 1.47
CA PHE A 194 -2.94 11.99 1.41
C PHE A 194 -3.79 10.74 1.20
N GLY A 195 -5.09 10.83 1.49
CA GLY A 195 -6.00 9.71 1.35
C GLY A 195 -7.46 10.13 1.36
N PRO A 196 -8.36 9.34 0.77
CA PRO A 196 -9.79 9.62 0.73
C PRO A 196 -10.51 9.33 2.05
N GLY A 197 -9.78 9.03 3.11
CA GLY A 197 -10.34 8.69 4.42
C GLY A 197 -10.29 7.20 4.76
N MET A 198 -10.89 6.85 5.91
CA MET A 198 -10.87 5.49 6.45
C MET A 198 -12.05 4.62 5.97
N THR A 199 -13.03 5.20 5.30
CA THR A 199 -14.29 4.56 4.90
C THR A 199 -14.40 4.33 3.40
#